data_9ac721653fc0583b567ea74279cd8e3b
#
_entry.id   9ac721653fc0583b567ea74279cd8e3b
#
_cell.length_a   1.000
_cell.length_b   1.000
_cell.length_c   1.000
_cell.angle_alpha   90.00
_cell.angle_beta   90.00
_cell.angle_gamma   90.00
#
_symmetry.space_group_name_H-M   'P 1'
#
loop_
_entity.id
_entity.type
_entity.pdbx_description
1 polymer ?
#
loop_
_entity_poly.entity_id
_entity_poly.type
_entity_poly.pdbx_seq_one_letter_code
_entity_poly.pdbx_strand_id
1 'polypeptide(L)'
;MDYMDIFQAYLDGSISISSAEIQMRNLAKNLQNSGKMGEHAKAILCITYFKRYTQYNTGRIKTGDFMLFMRDFILFVGRFRFPRLVTDAVLRDGAPFGVFVAADGAVDVLEKVPKAIEEHNNFIKEVYRLGEGSNDALEEASGDAYVHHFTKFHTYRSFEQKLAVHCALELPNDHTLMISLPTGGGKSLITQLLAAFHKRLTVVVVPTVSLAKDQYLQAIECISDEETKKNIFSFQSGGDNSKMIKGVEEKTARLIFTSPEAILKGEHFGKALRQAAEDGYLYNVVIDEAHIVPDWGANFRPEFQIFSVVLREWRILSGKSIRTYLLSATLSDDVIDVLFDLFGSESGNAKFRCDALRKEPRYMICENHSYEHRERQIVEMVKLLPKPLIVYVIEPSVAKRYIKLLKEEGLSNVFTYTGDTKDKERDLLLEQWKNNEFDIMIATSAFGMGVDKSNVRTIVHA
;
A
#
# COMPACT_ATOMS: atom_id res chain seq x y z
N MET A 1 -7.44 -5.60 32.78
CA MET A 1 -8.30 -6.51 31.98
C MET A 1 -7.70 -6.55 30.59
N ASP A 2 -7.26 -7.69 30.17
CA ASP A 2 -6.70 -7.86 28.84
C ASP A 2 -7.78 -8.23 27.80
N TYR A 3 -7.42 -8.47 26.54
CA TYR A 3 -8.39 -8.79 25.50
C TYR A 3 -9.05 -10.16 25.75
N MET A 4 -8.33 -11.11 26.36
CA MET A 4 -8.85 -12.43 26.70
C MET A 4 -9.94 -12.35 27.79
N ASP A 5 -9.69 -11.56 28.85
CA ASP A 5 -10.66 -11.36 29.94
C ASP A 5 -11.97 -10.77 29.42
N ILE A 6 -11.89 -9.73 28.56
CA ILE A 6 -13.07 -9.08 27.97
C ILE A 6 -13.82 -10.07 27.07
N PHE A 7 -13.08 -10.82 26.23
CA PHE A 7 -13.72 -11.76 25.33
C PHE A 7 -14.35 -12.93 26.05
N GLN A 8 -13.70 -13.45 27.09
CA GLN A 8 -14.24 -14.52 27.95
C GLN A 8 -15.51 -14.07 28.69
N ALA A 9 -15.51 -12.86 29.27
CA ALA A 9 -16.69 -12.29 29.93
C ALA A 9 -17.91 -12.16 28.97
N TYR A 10 -17.66 -11.90 27.70
CA TYR A 10 -18.71 -11.94 26.68
C TYR A 10 -19.20 -13.39 26.42
N LEU A 11 -18.29 -14.34 26.25
CA LEU A 11 -18.65 -15.74 26.00
C LEU A 11 -19.45 -16.36 27.17
N ASP A 12 -19.12 -16.01 28.41
CA ASP A 12 -19.81 -16.46 29.63
C ASP A 12 -21.13 -15.71 29.88
N GLY A 13 -21.46 -14.73 29.02
CA GLY A 13 -22.70 -13.94 29.17
C GLY A 13 -22.65 -12.89 30.27
N SER A 14 -21.49 -12.64 30.90
CA SER A 14 -21.31 -11.63 31.96
C SER A 14 -21.46 -10.21 31.46
N ILE A 15 -21.14 -9.98 30.18
CA ILE A 15 -21.31 -8.70 29.49
C ILE A 15 -21.97 -8.89 28.13
N SER A 16 -22.71 -7.86 27.68
CA SER A 16 -23.31 -7.86 26.34
C SER A 16 -22.28 -7.66 25.26
N ILE A 17 -22.60 -8.06 24.02
CA ILE A 17 -21.75 -7.85 22.85
C ILE A 17 -21.37 -6.36 22.66
N SER A 18 -22.32 -5.44 22.87
CA SER A 18 -22.08 -3.99 22.75
C SER A 18 -21.12 -3.49 23.83
N SER A 19 -21.25 -3.98 25.06
CA SER A 19 -20.33 -3.63 26.15
C SER A 19 -18.94 -4.18 25.90
N ALA A 20 -18.83 -5.43 25.44
CA ALA A 20 -17.56 -6.06 25.08
C ALA A 20 -16.85 -5.29 23.94
N GLU A 21 -17.58 -4.88 22.91
CA GLU A 21 -17.03 -4.11 21.78
C GLU A 21 -16.49 -2.76 22.24
N ILE A 22 -17.21 -2.03 23.10
CA ILE A 22 -16.75 -0.73 23.63
C ILE A 22 -15.47 -0.90 24.45
N GLN A 23 -15.45 -1.89 25.37
CA GLN A 23 -14.28 -2.16 26.20
C GLN A 23 -13.08 -2.57 25.36
N MET A 24 -13.28 -3.41 24.33
CA MET A 24 -12.25 -3.86 23.43
C MET A 24 -11.67 -2.73 22.57
N ARG A 25 -12.51 -1.79 22.10
CA ARG A 25 -12.05 -0.60 21.35
C ARG A 25 -11.17 0.31 22.22
N ASN A 26 -11.55 0.52 23.48
CA ASN A 26 -10.75 1.29 24.42
C ASN A 26 -9.40 0.61 24.70
N LEU A 27 -9.41 -0.70 24.91
CA LEU A 27 -8.19 -1.49 25.09
C LEU A 27 -7.28 -1.41 23.85
N ALA A 28 -7.83 -1.61 22.66
CA ALA A 28 -7.05 -1.53 21.40
C ALA A 28 -6.35 -0.19 21.25
N LYS A 29 -7.05 0.93 21.54
CA LYS A 29 -6.46 2.27 21.51
C LYS A 29 -5.28 2.42 22.49
N ASN A 30 -5.43 1.89 23.71
CA ASN A 30 -4.38 1.93 24.72
C ASN A 30 -3.17 1.08 24.33
N LEU A 31 -3.40 -0.12 23.76
CA LEU A 31 -2.34 -1.00 23.28
C LEU A 31 -1.56 -0.38 22.11
N GLN A 32 -2.23 0.28 21.17
CA GLN A 32 -1.62 1.02 20.10
C GLN A 32 -0.69 2.13 20.63
N ASN A 33 -1.18 2.93 21.57
CA ASN A 33 -0.43 4.02 22.18
C ASN A 33 0.78 3.54 23.00
N SER A 34 0.73 2.32 23.54
CA SER A 34 1.83 1.71 24.31
C SER A 34 2.80 0.88 23.46
N GLY A 35 2.63 0.84 22.14
CA GLY A 35 3.50 0.09 21.22
C GLY A 35 3.34 -1.43 21.25
N LYS A 36 2.34 -1.96 21.96
CA LYS A 36 2.06 -3.41 22.06
C LYS A 36 1.28 -3.91 20.84
N MET A 37 1.93 -3.90 19.68
CA MET A 37 1.25 -4.14 18.39
C MET A 37 0.65 -5.54 18.25
N GLY A 38 1.27 -6.59 18.81
CA GLY A 38 0.73 -7.95 18.78
C GLY A 38 -0.59 -8.08 19.55
N GLU A 39 -0.66 -7.54 20.76
CA GLU A 39 -1.87 -7.52 21.58
C GLU A 39 -2.95 -6.60 20.97
N HIS A 40 -2.53 -5.46 20.39
CA HIS A 40 -3.42 -4.57 19.63
C HIS A 40 -4.09 -5.31 18.47
N ALA A 41 -3.33 -6.07 17.68
CA ALA A 41 -3.87 -6.85 16.56
C ALA A 41 -4.90 -7.90 17.01
N LYS A 42 -4.64 -8.59 18.12
CA LYS A 42 -5.59 -9.56 18.71
C LYS A 42 -6.87 -8.88 19.21
N ALA A 43 -6.76 -7.71 19.85
CA ALA A 43 -7.93 -6.91 20.25
C ALA A 43 -8.77 -6.46 19.04
N ILE A 44 -8.14 -6.06 17.93
CA ILE A 44 -8.83 -5.73 16.67
C ILE A 44 -9.55 -6.96 16.09
N LEU A 45 -8.95 -8.15 16.17
CA LEU A 45 -9.62 -9.39 15.75
C LEU A 45 -10.85 -9.71 16.61
N CYS A 46 -10.81 -9.47 17.92
CA CYS A 46 -11.97 -9.61 18.79
C CYS A 46 -13.09 -8.62 18.43
N ILE A 47 -12.76 -7.37 18.11
CA ILE A 47 -13.74 -6.39 17.61
C ILE A 47 -14.35 -6.88 16.29
N THR A 48 -13.52 -7.41 15.40
CA THR A 48 -13.96 -7.95 14.10
C THR A 48 -14.88 -9.17 14.31
N TYR A 49 -14.60 -10.02 15.32
CA TYR A 49 -15.47 -11.13 15.68
C TYR A 49 -16.88 -10.65 16.00
N PHE A 50 -17.05 -9.62 16.84
CA PHE A 50 -18.37 -9.10 17.19
C PHE A 50 -19.14 -8.63 15.96
N LYS A 51 -18.45 -7.95 15.03
CA LYS A 51 -19.03 -7.50 13.75
C LYS A 51 -19.44 -8.70 12.87
N ARG A 52 -18.56 -9.68 12.67
CA ARG A 52 -18.80 -10.86 11.83
C ARG A 52 -19.89 -11.77 12.43
N TYR A 53 -19.88 -11.97 13.73
CA TYR A 53 -20.92 -12.72 14.41
C TYR A 53 -22.29 -12.07 14.22
N THR A 54 -22.40 -10.75 14.39
CA THR A 54 -23.64 -10.01 14.15
C THR A 54 -24.09 -10.11 12.69
N GLN A 55 -23.18 -9.98 11.73
CA GLN A 55 -23.49 -10.12 10.31
C GLN A 55 -23.97 -11.55 9.97
N TYR A 56 -23.35 -12.57 10.55
CA TYR A 56 -23.76 -13.96 10.38
C TYR A 56 -25.13 -14.21 11.00
N ASN A 57 -25.35 -13.81 12.24
CA ASN A 57 -26.62 -13.98 12.95
C ASN A 57 -27.79 -13.25 12.28
N THR A 58 -27.54 -12.17 11.58
CA THR A 58 -28.53 -11.41 10.80
C THR A 58 -28.65 -11.86 9.34
N GLY A 59 -27.93 -12.90 8.93
CA GLY A 59 -27.95 -13.43 7.55
C GLY A 59 -27.30 -12.53 6.50
N ARG A 60 -26.50 -11.53 6.90
CA ARG A 60 -25.80 -10.62 5.99
C ARG A 60 -24.58 -11.26 5.34
N ILE A 61 -23.96 -12.25 5.98
CA ILE A 61 -22.89 -13.07 5.41
C ILE A 61 -23.27 -14.54 5.49
N LYS A 62 -22.74 -15.35 4.58
CA LYS A 62 -22.94 -16.80 4.58
C LYS A 62 -22.08 -17.50 5.63
N THR A 63 -22.42 -18.74 5.94
CA THR A 63 -21.67 -19.59 6.88
C THR A 63 -20.21 -19.75 6.43
N GLY A 64 -19.96 -19.92 5.13
CA GLY A 64 -18.59 -20.04 4.59
C GLY A 64 -17.73 -18.82 4.89
N ASP A 65 -18.25 -17.61 4.70
CA ASP A 65 -17.54 -16.36 5.04
C ASP A 65 -17.25 -16.26 6.54
N PHE A 66 -18.18 -16.72 7.36
CA PHE A 66 -17.99 -16.76 8.82
C PHE A 66 -16.96 -17.80 9.22
N MET A 67 -16.93 -18.99 8.58
CA MET A 67 -15.94 -20.03 8.87
C MET A 67 -14.52 -19.60 8.46
N LEU A 68 -14.36 -18.89 7.34
CA LEU A 68 -13.08 -18.28 6.99
C LEU A 68 -12.54 -17.38 8.10
N PHE A 69 -13.39 -16.48 8.57
CA PHE A 69 -13.03 -15.59 9.67
C PHE A 69 -12.73 -16.37 10.96
N MET A 70 -13.56 -17.34 11.32
CA MET A 70 -13.36 -18.18 12.53
C MET A 70 -12.03 -18.93 12.50
N ARG A 71 -11.62 -19.44 11.32
CA ARG A 71 -10.32 -20.07 11.17
C ARG A 71 -9.19 -19.12 11.58
N ASP A 72 -9.13 -17.95 10.96
CA ASP A 72 -8.10 -16.97 11.27
C ASP A 72 -8.18 -16.49 12.72
N PHE A 73 -9.38 -16.22 13.20
CA PHE A 73 -9.60 -15.81 14.59
C PHE A 73 -8.99 -16.80 15.59
N ILE A 74 -9.26 -18.10 15.42
CA ILE A 74 -8.77 -19.14 16.34
C ILE A 74 -7.24 -19.28 16.23
N LEU A 75 -6.68 -19.23 15.02
CA LEU A 75 -5.23 -19.32 14.83
C LEU A 75 -4.47 -18.13 15.41
N PHE A 76 -5.06 -16.92 15.36
CA PHE A 76 -4.40 -15.71 15.87
C PHE A 76 -4.68 -15.45 17.36
N VAL A 77 -5.90 -15.68 17.82
CA VAL A 77 -6.35 -15.30 19.17
C VAL A 77 -6.33 -16.48 20.10
N GLY A 78 -6.77 -17.66 19.64
CA GLY A 78 -6.84 -18.89 20.42
C GLY A 78 -8.20 -19.57 20.32
N ARG A 79 -8.29 -20.75 20.96
CA ARG A 79 -9.49 -21.59 20.99
C ARG A 79 -10.40 -21.22 22.17
N PHE A 80 -11.73 -21.27 21.94
CA PHE A 80 -12.75 -20.93 22.95
C PHE A 80 -13.96 -21.82 22.82
N ARG A 81 -14.75 -21.90 23.91
CA ARG A 81 -16.11 -22.42 23.86
C ARG A 81 -17.06 -21.31 23.42
N PHE A 82 -17.58 -21.42 22.22
CA PHE A 82 -18.47 -20.43 21.62
C PHE A 82 -19.95 -20.74 21.94
N PRO A 83 -20.85 -19.73 21.80
CA PRO A 83 -22.28 -19.96 21.90
C PRO A 83 -22.77 -21.03 20.92
N ARG A 84 -23.88 -21.70 21.28
CA ARG A 84 -24.45 -22.81 20.52
C ARG A 84 -24.63 -22.52 19.03
N LEU A 85 -25.08 -21.31 18.68
CA LEU A 85 -25.23 -20.89 17.29
C LEU A 85 -23.92 -21.06 16.46
N VAL A 86 -22.78 -20.69 17.05
CA VAL A 86 -21.47 -20.82 16.42
C VAL A 86 -21.05 -22.29 16.37
N THR A 87 -21.20 -23.00 17.47
CA THR A 87 -20.84 -24.44 17.57
C THR A 87 -21.64 -25.27 16.56
N ASP A 88 -22.96 -25.05 16.45
CA ASP A 88 -23.82 -25.77 15.49
C ASP A 88 -23.42 -25.42 14.03
N ALA A 89 -23.03 -24.18 13.76
CA ALA A 89 -22.51 -23.77 12.43
C ALA A 89 -21.18 -24.47 12.10
N VAL A 90 -20.27 -24.57 13.08
CA VAL A 90 -18.98 -25.25 12.90
C VAL A 90 -19.19 -26.75 12.66
N LEU A 91 -20.07 -27.41 13.41
CA LEU A 91 -20.36 -28.83 13.21
C LEU A 91 -20.94 -29.13 11.83
N ARG A 92 -21.72 -28.22 11.28
CA ARG A 92 -22.38 -28.39 9.98
C ARG A 92 -21.45 -28.04 8.81
N ASP A 93 -20.72 -26.92 8.88
CA ASP A 93 -20.05 -26.30 7.72
C ASP A 93 -18.56 -26.03 7.95
N GLY A 94 -17.96 -26.36 9.09
CA GLY A 94 -16.59 -26.02 9.45
C GLY A 94 -15.50 -26.84 8.74
N ALA A 95 -15.80 -28.11 8.41
CA ALA A 95 -14.81 -29.05 7.89
C ALA A 95 -14.04 -28.59 6.62
N PRO A 96 -14.67 -27.98 5.61
CA PRO A 96 -13.99 -27.48 4.41
C PRO A 96 -12.93 -26.38 4.73
N PHE A 97 -13.07 -25.70 5.85
CA PHE A 97 -12.19 -24.63 6.34
C PHE A 97 -11.22 -25.11 7.41
N GLY A 98 -11.27 -26.41 7.75
CA GLY A 98 -10.47 -26.98 8.82
C GLY A 98 -10.87 -26.51 10.22
N VAL A 99 -12.09 -26.01 10.41
CA VAL A 99 -12.65 -25.58 11.70
C VAL A 99 -13.51 -26.72 12.25
N PHE A 100 -13.31 -27.08 13.52
CA PHE A 100 -14.03 -28.19 14.15
C PHE A 100 -14.30 -27.93 15.64
N VAL A 101 -15.19 -28.72 16.23
CA VAL A 101 -15.43 -28.69 17.66
C VAL A 101 -14.65 -29.84 18.32
N ALA A 102 -13.75 -29.49 19.24
CA ALA A 102 -12.92 -30.43 19.96
C ALA A 102 -13.74 -31.20 21.05
N ALA A 103 -13.16 -32.27 21.58
CA ALA A 103 -13.81 -33.13 22.59
C ALA A 103 -14.20 -32.38 23.90
N ASP A 104 -13.48 -31.31 24.22
CA ASP A 104 -13.77 -30.42 25.36
C ASP A 104 -14.86 -29.37 25.07
N GLY A 105 -15.42 -29.38 23.85
CA GLY A 105 -16.44 -28.44 23.41
C GLY A 105 -15.94 -27.10 22.94
N ALA A 106 -14.61 -26.86 22.89
CA ALA A 106 -14.03 -25.67 22.30
C ALA A 106 -13.99 -25.79 20.77
N VAL A 107 -14.15 -24.68 20.09
CA VAL A 107 -13.89 -24.60 18.63
C VAL A 107 -12.39 -24.48 18.40
N ASP A 108 -11.88 -25.30 17.52
CA ASP A 108 -10.47 -25.42 17.21
C ASP A 108 -10.26 -25.54 15.69
N VAL A 109 -9.02 -25.48 15.21
CA VAL A 109 -8.69 -25.56 13.80
C VAL A 109 -7.62 -26.61 13.53
N LEU A 110 -7.75 -27.29 12.41
CA LEU A 110 -6.69 -28.13 11.88
C LEU A 110 -5.55 -27.25 11.36
N GLU A 111 -4.32 -27.56 11.74
CA GLU A 111 -3.11 -26.92 11.19
C GLU A 111 -2.90 -27.39 9.74
N LYS A 112 -3.89 -27.16 8.89
CA LYS A 112 -3.87 -27.52 7.48
C LYS A 112 -3.39 -26.36 6.66
N VAL A 113 -2.42 -26.59 5.79
CA VAL A 113 -1.90 -25.64 4.78
C VAL A 113 -2.42 -26.03 3.39
N PRO A 114 -2.48 -25.10 2.43
CA PRO A 114 -2.70 -25.43 1.03
C PRO A 114 -1.67 -26.47 0.55
N LYS A 115 -2.12 -27.45 -0.23
CA LYS A 115 -1.22 -28.50 -0.76
C LYS A 115 -0.02 -27.94 -1.53
N ALA A 116 -0.21 -26.83 -2.22
CA ALA A 116 0.86 -26.14 -2.96
C ALA A 116 2.04 -25.69 -2.10
N ILE A 117 1.85 -25.60 -0.77
CA ILE A 117 2.87 -25.12 0.18
C ILE A 117 3.08 -26.12 1.35
N GLU A 118 2.56 -27.34 1.23
CA GLU A 118 2.57 -28.37 2.30
C GLU A 118 3.99 -28.78 2.72
N GLU A 119 4.99 -28.64 1.85
CA GLU A 119 6.40 -28.95 2.15
C GLU A 119 7.02 -28.00 3.20
N HIS A 120 6.36 -26.90 3.50
CA HIS A 120 6.81 -25.92 4.49
C HIS A 120 6.18 -26.19 5.88
N ASN A 121 6.64 -27.19 6.60
CA ASN A 121 6.09 -27.72 7.86
C ASN A 121 5.86 -26.69 9.00
N ASN A 122 6.58 -25.56 9.00
CA ASN A 122 6.41 -24.52 10.02
C ASN A 122 5.57 -23.34 9.57
N PHE A 123 5.00 -23.40 8.36
CA PHE A 123 4.33 -22.28 7.72
C PHE A 123 3.19 -21.69 8.58
N ILE A 124 2.27 -22.50 9.09
CA ILE A 124 1.16 -22.02 9.92
C ILE A 124 1.68 -21.32 11.17
N LYS A 125 2.60 -21.96 11.91
CA LYS A 125 3.12 -21.38 13.16
C LYS A 125 3.77 -20.02 12.95
N GLU A 126 4.45 -19.86 11.83
CA GLU A 126 5.15 -18.61 11.51
C GLU A 126 4.23 -17.52 10.94
N VAL A 127 3.27 -17.90 10.08
CA VAL A 127 2.35 -16.97 9.42
C VAL A 127 1.31 -16.39 10.39
N TYR A 128 0.86 -17.20 11.35
CA TYR A 128 -0.15 -16.78 12.33
C TYR A 128 0.45 -16.23 13.64
N ARG A 129 1.77 -16.09 13.76
CA ARG A 129 2.42 -15.39 14.86
C ARG A 129 2.29 -13.88 14.68
N LEU A 130 1.36 -13.27 15.39
CA LEU A 130 1.21 -11.82 15.43
C LEU A 130 2.18 -11.20 16.45
N GLY A 131 3.05 -10.29 15.99
CA GLY A 131 3.95 -9.54 16.84
C GLY A 131 5.23 -10.27 17.27
N GLU A 132 5.40 -11.52 16.90
CA GLU A 132 6.68 -12.26 16.97
C GLU A 132 7.37 -12.30 15.60
N GLY A 133 7.06 -11.33 14.71
CA GLY A 133 7.79 -11.16 13.46
C GLY A 133 9.27 -11.05 13.78
N SER A 134 10.12 -11.71 13.01
CA SER A 134 11.54 -11.48 13.08
C SER A 134 11.76 -9.97 13.11
N ASN A 135 12.54 -9.48 14.04
CA ASN A 135 13.05 -8.11 14.08
C ASN A 135 14.00 -7.81 12.91
N ASP A 136 13.83 -8.53 11.78
CA ASP A 136 14.44 -8.24 10.49
C ASP A 136 13.77 -7.07 9.78
N ALA A 137 13.06 -6.22 10.52
CA ALA A 137 12.78 -4.86 10.08
C ALA A 137 14.08 -4.27 9.54
N LEU A 138 14.01 -3.59 8.42
CA LEU A 138 15.14 -2.81 7.89
C LEU A 138 15.80 -2.11 9.07
N GLU A 139 17.09 -2.40 9.34
CA GLU A 139 17.79 -1.77 10.45
C GLU A 139 17.73 -0.27 10.25
N GLU A 140 17.05 0.43 11.15
CA GLU A 140 16.95 1.87 11.11
C GLU A 140 18.36 2.48 11.15
N ALA A 141 18.65 3.36 10.21
CA ALA A 141 19.89 4.11 10.24
C ALA A 141 19.72 5.41 11.01
N SER A 142 20.75 5.79 11.77
CA SER A 142 20.75 7.04 12.53
C SER A 142 20.42 8.23 11.64
N GLY A 143 19.52 9.10 12.11
CA GLY A 143 19.23 10.37 11.49
C GLY A 143 20.44 11.30 11.48
N ASP A 144 20.34 12.33 10.67
CA ASP A 144 21.34 13.38 10.54
C ASP A 144 20.68 14.76 10.53
N ALA A 145 21.46 15.82 10.30
CA ALA A 145 20.96 17.18 10.32
C ALA A 145 19.82 17.42 9.32
N TYR A 146 19.83 16.75 8.17
CA TYR A 146 18.77 16.92 7.16
C TYR A 146 17.42 16.40 7.68
N VAL A 147 17.39 15.16 8.16
CA VAL A 147 16.17 14.54 8.69
C VAL A 147 15.66 15.27 9.93
N HIS A 148 16.57 15.59 10.88
CA HIS A 148 16.19 16.22 12.14
C HIS A 148 15.68 17.66 11.97
N HIS A 149 16.24 18.41 11.01
CA HIS A 149 15.87 19.81 10.82
C HIS A 149 14.62 19.99 9.97
N PHE A 150 14.48 19.20 8.89
CA PHE A 150 13.43 19.42 7.89
C PHE A 150 12.22 18.53 8.05
N THR A 151 12.30 17.47 8.85
CA THR A 151 11.22 16.50 9.02
C THR A 151 10.96 16.19 10.49
N LYS A 152 9.84 15.55 10.78
CA LYS A 152 9.52 15.04 12.12
C LYS A 152 10.20 13.71 12.46
N PHE A 153 11.00 13.16 11.53
CA PHE A 153 11.69 11.89 11.75
C PHE A 153 13.02 12.08 12.48
N HIS A 154 13.42 11.06 13.23
CA HIS A 154 14.70 11.02 13.97
C HIS A 154 15.67 9.98 13.39
N THR A 155 15.17 9.08 12.54
CA THR A 155 15.92 8.00 11.92
C THR A 155 15.54 7.86 10.46
N TYR A 156 16.39 7.23 9.69
CA TYR A 156 16.05 6.69 8.38
C TYR A 156 15.53 5.25 8.52
N ARG A 157 14.64 4.83 7.65
CA ARG A 157 14.11 3.45 7.65
C ARG A 157 15.18 2.40 7.36
N SER A 158 16.25 2.77 6.65
CA SER A 158 17.38 1.91 6.34
C SER A 158 18.60 2.73 5.95
N PHE A 159 19.76 2.09 5.93
CA PHE A 159 21.00 2.69 5.46
C PHE A 159 20.92 3.07 3.96
N GLU A 160 20.26 2.24 3.16
CA GLU A 160 20.04 2.49 1.73
C GLU A 160 19.17 3.74 1.51
N GLN A 161 18.13 3.95 2.33
CA GLN A 161 17.34 5.18 2.27
C GLN A 161 18.21 6.41 2.59
N LYS A 162 19.06 6.32 3.61
CA LYS A 162 20.01 7.39 3.97
C LYS A 162 20.93 7.72 2.80
N LEU A 163 21.57 6.70 2.21
CA LEU A 163 22.45 6.89 1.05
C LEU A 163 21.72 7.50 -0.14
N ALA A 164 20.52 7.01 -0.46
CA ALA A 164 19.71 7.52 -1.56
C ALA A 164 19.36 9.00 -1.37
N VAL A 165 19.02 9.41 -0.15
CA VAL A 165 18.77 10.82 0.20
C VAL A 165 20.04 11.66 0.00
N HIS A 166 21.19 11.22 0.48
CA HIS A 166 22.44 11.94 0.29
C HIS A 166 22.83 12.06 -1.17
N CYS A 167 22.74 10.96 -1.95
CA CYS A 167 22.96 11.00 -3.39
C CYS A 167 22.03 12.00 -4.10
N ALA A 168 20.79 12.11 -3.65
CA ALA A 168 19.83 13.05 -4.23
C ALA A 168 20.15 14.51 -3.88
N LEU A 169 20.50 14.81 -2.62
CA LEU A 169 20.83 16.16 -2.18
C LEU A 169 22.11 16.70 -2.82
N GLU A 170 23.10 15.83 -3.01
CA GLU A 170 24.42 16.16 -3.57
C GLU A 170 24.48 16.05 -5.11
N LEU A 171 23.37 15.74 -5.80
CA LEU A 171 23.35 15.59 -7.24
C LEU A 171 23.80 16.91 -7.89
N PRO A 172 24.78 16.91 -8.81
CA PRO A 172 25.19 18.12 -9.52
C PRO A 172 24.08 18.69 -10.42
N ASN A 173 24.17 19.98 -10.73
CA ASN A 173 23.24 20.62 -11.64
C ASN A 173 23.22 19.90 -13.01
N ASP A 174 22.08 19.92 -13.66
CA ASP A 174 21.83 19.28 -14.96
C ASP A 174 22.22 17.79 -15.03
N HIS A 175 22.13 17.06 -13.89
CA HIS A 175 22.29 15.63 -13.87
C HIS A 175 20.96 14.94 -13.68
N THR A 176 20.90 13.69 -14.14
CA THR A 176 19.76 12.79 -13.85
C THR A 176 20.20 11.69 -12.91
N LEU A 177 19.48 11.51 -11.82
CA LEU A 177 19.69 10.43 -10.86
C LEU A 177 18.46 9.50 -10.84
N MET A 178 18.71 8.25 -11.16
CA MET A 178 17.71 7.20 -10.97
C MET A 178 17.89 6.54 -9.60
N ILE A 179 16.80 6.40 -8.87
CA ILE A 179 16.79 5.78 -7.54
C ILE A 179 15.76 4.65 -7.51
N SER A 180 16.24 3.44 -7.30
CA SER A 180 15.41 2.28 -7.00
C SER A 180 15.52 1.92 -5.52
N LEU A 181 14.40 2.04 -4.80
CA LEU A 181 14.24 1.58 -3.42
C LEU A 181 12.99 0.70 -3.35
N PRO A 182 13.01 -0.40 -2.59
CA PRO A 182 11.86 -1.29 -2.49
C PRO A 182 10.61 -0.55 -2.01
N THR A 183 9.44 -1.12 -2.30
CA THR A 183 8.17 -0.59 -1.79
C THR A 183 8.22 -0.50 -0.26
N GLY A 184 7.81 0.64 0.29
CA GLY A 184 7.97 0.91 1.73
C GLY A 184 9.37 1.38 2.15
N GLY A 185 10.37 1.41 1.25
CA GLY A 185 11.72 1.93 1.52
C GLY A 185 11.82 3.44 1.72
N GLY A 186 10.68 4.16 1.65
CA GLY A 186 10.62 5.57 2.01
C GLY A 186 11.10 6.54 0.92
N LYS A 187 10.86 6.25 -0.37
CA LYS A 187 11.17 7.13 -1.51
C LYS A 187 10.63 8.56 -1.35
N SER A 188 9.44 8.72 -0.76
CA SER A 188 8.80 10.03 -0.57
C SER A 188 9.65 10.99 0.29
N LEU A 189 10.48 10.48 1.20
CA LEU A 189 11.38 11.31 1.99
C LEU A 189 12.38 12.09 1.12
N ILE A 190 12.81 11.51 -0.01
CA ILE A 190 13.72 12.16 -0.96
C ILE A 190 13.09 13.44 -1.51
N THR A 191 11.85 13.37 -2.00
CA THR A 191 11.14 14.53 -2.57
C THR A 191 10.90 15.62 -1.54
N GLN A 192 10.57 15.23 -0.31
CA GLN A 192 10.34 16.13 0.81
C GLN A 192 11.62 16.89 1.20
N LEU A 193 12.75 16.18 1.31
CA LEU A 193 14.03 16.80 1.67
C LEU A 193 14.59 17.66 0.54
N LEU A 194 14.43 17.27 -0.74
CA LEU A 194 14.82 18.12 -1.87
C LEU A 194 14.12 19.48 -1.84
N ALA A 195 12.81 19.50 -1.55
CA ALA A 195 12.05 20.74 -1.46
C ALA A 195 12.43 21.60 -0.26
N ALA A 196 12.60 20.99 0.91
CA ALA A 196 12.91 21.70 2.16
C ALA A 196 14.36 22.22 2.19
N PHE A 197 15.30 21.44 1.68
CA PHE A 197 16.74 21.80 1.71
C PHE A 197 17.10 22.85 0.67
N HIS A 198 16.70 22.67 -0.60
CA HIS A 198 17.09 23.59 -1.66
C HIS A 198 16.35 24.92 -1.62
N LYS A 199 15.21 24.99 -0.95
CA LYS A 199 14.35 26.20 -0.88
C LYS A 199 13.99 26.80 -2.22
N ARG A 200 13.98 25.97 -3.27
CA ARG A 200 13.56 26.28 -4.64
C ARG A 200 12.47 25.29 -5.05
N LEU A 201 11.84 25.54 -6.18
CA LEU A 201 10.73 24.72 -6.66
C LEU A 201 11.17 23.30 -7.02
N THR A 202 10.53 22.34 -6.37
CA THR A 202 10.58 20.91 -6.70
C THR A 202 9.21 20.51 -7.28
N VAL A 203 9.19 19.97 -8.50
CA VAL A 203 7.99 19.44 -9.15
C VAL A 203 8.06 17.93 -9.18
N VAL A 204 7.05 17.26 -8.60
CA VAL A 204 6.92 15.81 -8.59
C VAL A 204 5.82 15.41 -9.55
N VAL A 205 6.21 14.72 -10.62
CA VAL A 205 5.31 14.20 -11.64
C VAL A 205 4.94 12.78 -11.28
N VAL A 206 3.66 12.56 -11.01
CA VAL A 206 3.10 11.26 -10.59
C VAL A 206 2.09 10.74 -11.62
N PRO A 207 1.86 9.42 -11.68
CA PRO A 207 1.00 8.85 -12.71
C PRO A 207 -0.48 9.17 -12.54
N THR A 208 -0.97 9.46 -11.34
CA THR A 208 -2.39 9.70 -11.09
C THR A 208 -2.63 10.86 -10.13
N VAL A 209 -3.78 11.53 -10.30
CA VAL A 209 -4.20 12.63 -9.42
C VAL A 209 -4.44 12.16 -7.98
N SER A 210 -4.92 10.94 -7.78
CA SER A 210 -5.09 10.36 -6.44
C SER A 210 -3.75 10.21 -5.72
N LEU A 211 -2.72 9.70 -6.41
CA LEU A 211 -1.38 9.59 -5.87
C LEU A 211 -0.77 10.95 -5.54
N ALA A 212 -1.01 11.97 -6.38
CA ALA A 212 -0.59 13.35 -6.11
C ALA A 212 -1.18 13.87 -4.79
N LYS A 213 -2.48 13.63 -4.57
CA LYS A 213 -3.18 14.02 -3.33
C LYS A 213 -2.65 13.28 -2.10
N ASP A 214 -2.43 11.98 -2.21
CA ASP A 214 -1.92 11.17 -1.09
C ASP A 214 -0.50 11.59 -0.71
N GLN A 215 0.39 11.81 -1.69
CA GLN A 215 1.75 12.29 -1.45
C GLN A 215 1.78 13.72 -0.88
N TYR A 216 0.87 14.59 -1.32
CA TYR A 216 0.69 15.92 -0.77
C TYR A 216 0.34 15.86 0.73
N LEU A 217 -0.63 15.03 1.12
CA LEU A 217 -1.02 14.87 2.52
C LEU A 217 0.12 14.32 3.38
N GLN A 218 0.85 13.33 2.86
CA GLN A 218 2.04 12.79 3.52
C GLN A 218 3.14 13.84 3.69
N ALA A 219 3.39 14.67 2.67
CA ALA A 219 4.42 15.72 2.75
C ALA A 219 4.08 16.78 3.80
N ILE A 220 2.83 17.26 3.86
CA ILE A 220 2.37 18.18 4.90
C ILE A 220 2.52 17.57 6.30
N GLU A 221 2.24 16.28 6.43
CA GLU A 221 2.37 15.61 7.70
C GLU A 221 3.84 15.41 8.11
N CYS A 222 4.74 15.13 7.18
CA CYS A 222 6.12 14.76 7.47
C CYS A 222 7.09 15.93 7.58
N ILE A 223 6.93 17.00 6.80
CA ILE A 223 7.80 18.18 6.83
C ILE A 223 7.54 18.99 8.11
N SER A 224 8.62 19.34 8.82
CA SER A 224 8.58 20.18 10.03
C SER A 224 8.84 21.65 9.74
N ASP A 225 9.53 21.98 8.62
CA ASP A 225 9.79 23.36 8.22
C ASP A 225 8.50 24.06 7.78
N GLU A 226 7.99 24.96 8.62
CA GLU A 226 6.71 25.62 8.43
C GLU A 226 6.67 26.51 7.18
N GLU A 227 7.79 27.06 6.73
CA GLU A 227 7.87 27.83 5.50
C GLU A 227 7.63 26.92 4.27
N THR A 228 8.33 25.80 4.20
CA THR A 228 8.14 24.80 3.15
C THR A 228 6.73 24.25 3.19
N LYS A 229 6.24 23.89 4.38
CA LYS A 229 4.92 23.27 4.56
C LYS A 229 3.75 24.12 4.03
N LYS A 230 3.80 25.43 4.24
CA LYS A 230 2.79 26.38 3.72
C LYS A 230 2.80 26.51 2.19
N ASN A 231 3.88 26.13 1.55
CA ASN A 231 4.15 26.29 0.13
C ASN A 231 4.21 24.94 -0.62
N ILE A 232 3.52 23.93 -0.10
CA ILE A 232 3.29 22.63 -0.75
C ILE A 232 1.93 22.65 -1.44
N PHE A 233 1.86 22.19 -2.67
CA PHE A 233 0.64 22.15 -3.46
C PHE A 233 0.45 20.80 -4.16
N SER A 234 -0.78 20.48 -4.48
CA SER A 234 -1.16 19.40 -5.38
C SER A 234 -2.10 19.94 -6.46
N PHE A 235 -1.80 19.67 -7.72
CA PHE A 235 -2.66 20.07 -8.82
C PHE A 235 -4.03 19.39 -8.72
N GLN A 236 -5.10 20.16 -8.83
CA GLN A 236 -6.47 19.67 -8.77
C GLN A 236 -7.10 19.74 -10.16
N SER A 237 -7.45 18.59 -10.73
CA SER A 237 -8.16 18.53 -12.00
C SER A 237 -9.57 19.11 -11.85
N GLY A 238 -9.91 20.12 -12.65
CA GLY A 238 -11.20 20.84 -12.56
C GLY A 238 -11.38 21.72 -11.32
N GLY A 239 -10.34 21.87 -10.47
CA GLY A 239 -10.34 22.71 -9.29
C GLY A 239 -9.62 24.05 -9.47
N ASP A 240 -9.65 24.88 -8.42
CA ASP A 240 -8.94 26.16 -8.40
C ASP A 240 -7.45 25.95 -8.06
N ASN A 241 -6.59 26.18 -9.04
CA ASN A 241 -5.14 26.12 -8.92
C ASN A 241 -4.45 27.48 -8.84
N SER A 242 -5.22 28.58 -8.69
CA SER A 242 -4.69 29.96 -8.74
C SER A 242 -3.66 30.24 -7.67
N LYS A 243 -3.83 29.75 -6.44
CA LYS A 243 -2.84 29.89 -5.36
C LYS A 243 -1.53 29.20 -5.68
N MET A 244 -1.59 28.01 -6.26
CA MET A 244 -0.41 27.25 -6.67
C MET A 244 0.36 27.97 -7.77
N ILE A 245 -0.35 28.41 -8.84
CA ILE A 245 0.23 29.13 -9.97
C ILE A 245 0.87 30.44 -9.48
N LYS A 246 0.16 31.21 -8.66
CA LYS A 246 0.68 32.43 -8.03
C LYS A 246 1.94 32.14 -7.18
N GLY A 247 1.95 31.04 -6.44
CA GLY A 247 3.13 30.62 -5.67
C GLY A 247 4.34 30.30 -6.55
N VAL A 248 4.13 29.77 -7.77
CA VAL A 248 5.21 29.58 -8.76
C VAL A 248 5.72 30.92 -9.27
N GLU A 249 4.82 31.83 -9.69
CA GLU A 249 5.14 33.15 -10.21
C GLU A 249 5.86 34.05 -9.18
N GLU A 250 5.42 34.00 -7.92
CA GLU A 250 6.03 34.76 -6.81
C GLU A 250 7.27 34.07 -6.21
N LYS A 251 7.69 32.91 -6.73
CA LYS A 251 8.84 32.12 -6.27
C LYS A 251 8.71 31.70 -4.78
N THR A 252 7.50 31.44 -4.33
CA THR A 252 7.22 30.95 -2.96
C THR A 252 6.92 29.46 -2.92
N ALA A 253 6.36 28.85 -4.02
CA ALA A 253 6.07 27.42 -4.08
C ALA A 253 7.33 26.58 -3.89
N ARG A 254 7.32 25.59 -3.00
CA ARG A 254 8.45 24.72 -2.67
C ARG A 254 8.29 23.31 -3.26
N LEU A 255 7.10 22.75 -3.20
CA LEU A 255 6.81 21.40 -3.62
C LEU A 255 5.45 21.33 -4.32
N ILE A 256 5.43 20.82 -5.53
CA ILE A 256 4.18 20.65 -6.30
C ILE A 256 4.09 19.20 -6.77
N PHE A 257 2.98 18.55 -6.43
CA PHE A 257 2.61 17.24 -6.97
C PHE A 257 1.62 17.41 -8.13
N THR A 258 1.92 16.79 -9.27
CA THR A 258 1.16 16.99 -10.51
C THR A 258 1.23 15.75 -11.41
N SER A 259 0.44 15.73 -12.48
CA SER A 259 0.57 14.73 -13.56
C SER A 259 1.15 15.36 -14.83
N PRO A 260 1.69 14.55 -15.75
CA PRO A 260 2.20 15.09 -17.02
C PRO A 260 1.08 15.78 -17.83
N GLU A 261 -0.15 15.25 -17.79
CA GLU A 261 -1.30 15.85 -18.47
C GLU A 261 -1.61 17.26 -17.95
N ALA A 262 -1.49 17.47 -16.63
CA ALA A 262 -1.74 18.76 -16.02
C ALA A 262 -0.71 19.82 -16.48
N ILE A 263 0.53 19.43 -16.67
CA ILE A 263 1.59 20.31 -17.18
C ILE A 263 1.32 20.64 -18.65
N LEU A 264 1.01 19.62 -19.47
CA LEU A 264 0.90 19.76 -20.93
C LEU A 264 -0.41 20.45 -21.36
N LYS A 265 -1.53 20.21 -20.66
CA LYS A 265 -2.86 20.75 -20.99
C LYS A 265 -3.21 22.01 -20.21
N GLY A 266 -2.53 22.25 -19.09
CA GLY A 266 -2.75 23.44 -18.25
C GLY A 266 -1.97 24.65 -18.77
N GLU A 267 -2.54 25.41 -19.69
CA GLU A 267 -1.86 26.54 -20.38
C GLU A 267 -1.19 27.53 -19.39
N HIS A 268 -1.90 27.98 -18.37
CA HIS A 268 -1.36 28.90 -17.36
C HIS A 268 -0.30 28.23 -16.48
N PHE A 269 -0.55 26.98 -16.05
CA PHE A 269 0.39 26.26 -15.20
C PHE A 269 1.69 25.88 -15.94
N GLY A 270 1.57 25.38 -17.17
CA GLY A 270 2.74 25.08 -18.01
C GLY A 270 3.59 26.31 -18.30
N LYS A 271 2.93 27.47 -18.57
CA LYS A 271 3.64 28.77 -18.76
C LYS A 271 4.37 29.21 -17.48
N ALA A 272 3.73 29.09 -16.31
CA ALA A 272 4.34 29.46 -15.05
C ALA A 272 5.58 28.57 -14.75
N LEU A 273 5.50 27.27 -15.00
CA LEU A 273 6.64 26.37 -14.82
C LEU A 273 7.77 26.65 -15.81
N ARG A 274 7.43 26.97 -17.06
CA ARG A 274 8.43 27.38 -18.07
C ARG A 274 9.17 28.65 -17.64
N GLN A 275 8.44 29.66 -17.17
CA GLN A 275 9.05 30.87 -16.64
C GLN A 275 9.90 30.60 -15.40
N ALA A 276 9.43 29.75 -14.50
CA ALA A 276 10.22 29.32 -13.33
C ALA A 276 11.52 28.57 -13.72
N ALA A 277 11.52 27.87 -14.86
CA ALA A 277 12.73 27.28 -15.42
C ALA A 277 13.68 28.35 -15.96
N GLU A 278 13.19 29.29 -16.76
CA GLU A 278 13.99 30.43 -17.28
C GLU A 278 14.65 31.22 -16.15
N ASP A 279 13.92 31.44 -15.07
CA ASP A 279 14.40 32.16 -13.87
C ASP A 279 15.36 31.34 -12.99
N GLY A 280 15.60 30.06 -13.31
CA GLY A 280 16.39 29.13 -12.47
C GLY A 280 15.72 28.79 -11.15
N TYR A 281 14.42 29.08 -11.00
CA TYR A 281 13.66 28.77 -9.79
C TYR A 281 13.13 27.35 -9.77
N LEU A 282 12.69 26.79 -10.91
CA LEU A 282 12.45 25.36 -11.07
C LEU A 282 13.80 24.63 -10.99
N TYR A 283 14.01 23.89 -9.93
CA TYR A 283 15.32 23.35 -9.59
C TYR A 283 15.39 21.83 -9.58
N ASN A 284 14.33 21.18 -9.14
CA ASN A 284 14.23 19.73 -9.15
C ASN A 284 12.95 19.29 -9.88
N VAL A 285 13.11 18.32 -10.76
CA VAL A 285 12.00 17.61 -11.40
C VAL A 285 12.11 16.13 -11.02
N VAL A 286 11.09 15.61 -10.37
CA VAL A 286 11.03 14.22 -9.92
C VAL A 286 9.94 13.51 -10.69
N ILE A 287 10.26 12.36 -11.28
CA ILE A 287 9.30 11.46 -11.92
C ILE A 287 9.16 10.26 -11.00
N ASP A 288 8.03 10.19 -10.32
CA ASP A 288 7.74 9.07 -9.42
C ASP A 288 7.04 7.93 -10.16
N GLU A 289 7.25 6.70 -9.67
CA GLU A 289 6.84 5.46 -10.33
C GLU A 289 7.33 5.39 -11.79
N ALA A 290 8.59 5.80 -12.03
CA ALA A 290 9.17 5.93 -13.36
C ALA A 290 9.11 4.64 -14.20
N HIS A 291 9.00 3.46 -13.56
CA HIS A 291 8.87 2.17 -14.24
C HIS A 291 7.66 2.07 -15.17
N ILE A 292 6.61 2.84 -14.93
CA ILE A 292 5.40 2.79 -15.74
C ILE A 292 5.56 3.53 -17.09
N VAL A 293 6.57 4.35 -17.24
CA VAL A 293 6.77 5.16 -18.46
C VAL A 293 7.01 4.29 -19.69
N PRO A 294 7.90 3.27 -19.66
CA PRO A 294 8.07 2.36 -20.79
C PRO A 294 6.85 1.45 -21.00
N ASP A 295 6.26 0.92 -19.92
CA ASP A 295 5.18 -0.08 -20.02
C ASP A 295 3.86 0.52 -20.51
N TRP A 296 3.57 1.74 -20.10
CA TRP A 296 2.30 2.43 -20.39
C TRP A 296 2.44 3.52 -21.45
N GLY A 297 3.65 3.99 -21.72
CA GLY A 297 3.90 5.16 -22.55
C GLY A 297 3.43 5.03 -23.98
N ALA A 298 3.72 3.92 -24.63
CA ALA A 298 3.38 3.70 -26.04
C ALA A 298 1.89 3.52 -26.29
N ASN A 299 1.16 2.94 -25.34
CA ASN A 299 -0.26 2.57 -25.49
C ASN A 299 -1.22 3.35 -24.59
N PHE A 300 -0.74 3.92 -23.47
CA PHE A 300 -1.61 4.52 -22.45
C PHE A 300 -1.28 5.95 -22.07
N ARG A 301 -0.01 6.38 -22.07
CA ARG A 301 0.42 7.69 -21.57
C ARG A 301 1.50 8.34 -22.42
N PRO A 302 1.17 8.72 -23.67
CA PRO A 302 2.09 9.47 -24.53
C PRO A 302 2.53 10.80 -23.89
N GLU A 303 1.77 11.28 -22.89
CA GLU A 303 2.09 12.50 -22.15
C GLU A 303 3.45 12.44 -21.43
N PHE A 304 3.90 11.28 -20.95
CA PHE A 304 5.25 11.18 -20.38
C PHE A 304 6.34 11.35 -21.43
N GLN A 305 6.14 10.84 -22.65
CA GLN A 305 7.07 11.03 -23.76
C GLN A 305 7.11 12.49 -24.20
N ILE A 306 5.95 13.14 -24.33
CA ILE A 306 5.87 14.57 -24.64
C ILE A 306 6.51 15.39 -23.51
N PHE A 307 6.29 15.04 -22.26
CA PHE A 307 6.89 15.71 -21.11
C PHE A 307 8.42 15.62 -21.12
N SER A 308 9.01 14.53 -21.60
CA SER A 308 10.47 14.43 -21.73
C SER A 308 11.05 15.50 -22.67
N VAL A 309 10.34 15.83 -23.75
CA VAL A 309 10.73 16.91 -24.68
C VAL A 309 10.61 18.26 -23.99
N VAL A 310 9.52 18.50 -23.26
CA VAL A 310 9.32 19.75 -22.49
C VAL A 310 10.41 19.92 -21.42
N LEU A 311 10.77 18.84 -20.74
CA LEU A 311 11.83 18.87 -19.73
C LEU A 311 13.20 19.20 -20.35
N ARG A 312 13.51 18.68 -21.54
CA ARG A 312 14.76 19.04 -22.27
C ARG A 312 14.77 20.53 -22.60
N GLU A 313 13.65 21.10 -23.06
CA GLU A 313 13.52 22.55 -23.29
C GLU A 313 13.76 23.31 -21.97
N TRP A 314 13.13 22.93 -20.86
CA TRP A 314 13.30 23.60 -19.57
C TRP A 314 14.76 23.55 -19.06
N ARG A 315 15.46 22.45 -19.27
CA ARG A 315 16.90 22.35 -18.94
C ARG A 315 17.73 23.37 -19.71
N ILE A 316 17.46 23.55 -20.98
CA ILE A 316 18.16 24.56 -21.82
C ILE A 316 17.82 25.98 -21.30
N LEU A 317 16.55 26.28 -21.11
CA LEU A 317 16.08 27.59 -20.63
C LEU A 317 16.63 27.96 -19.26
N SER A 318 16.79 26.99 -18.38
CA SER A 318 17.34 27.19 -17.02
C SER A 318 18.85 27.38 -16.98
N GLY A 319 19.54 27.42 -18.10
CA GLY A 319 21.01 27.45 -18.17
C GLY A 319 21.63 26.19 -17.55
N LYS A 320 21.00 25.04 -17.74
CA LYS A 320 21.45 23.74 -17.21
C LYS A 320 21.48 23.68 -15.67
N SER A 321 20.49 24.26 -15.00
CA SER A 321 20.39 24.20 -13.53
C SER A 321 19.47 23.12 -12.99
N ILE A 322 18.54 22.56 -13.80
CA ILE A 322 17.53 21.60 -13.38
C ILE A 322 18.15 20.22 -13.15
N ARG A 323 17.89 19.66 -11.98
CA ARG A 323 18.19 18.27 -11.63
C ARG A 323 16.96 17.40 -11.86
N THR A 324 17.17 16.19 -12.36
CA THR A 324 16.08 15.25 -12.61
C THR A 324 16.27 13.98 -11.78
N TYR A 325 15.17 13.51 -11.19
CA TYR A 325 15.15 12.30 -10.38
C TYR A 325 14.09 11.34 -10.90
N LEU A 326 14.49 10.10 -11.12
CA LEU A 326 13.61 9.01 -11.57
C LEU A 326 13.46 8.03 -10.39
N LEU A 327 12.30 8.01 -9.75
CA LEU A 327 12.05 7.18 -8.58
C LEU A 327 11.21 5.97 -8.96
N SER A 328 11.58 4.79 -8.49
CA SER A 328 10.81 3.56 -8.68
C SER A 328 11.09 2.54 -7.57
N ALA A 329 10.20 1.55 -7.44
CA ALA A 329 10.44 0.41 -6.58
C ALA A 329 11.15 -0.74 -7.30
N THR A 330 10.93 -0.86 -8.60
CA THR A 330 11.44 -1.97 -9.44
C THR A 330 11.86 -1.43 -10.79
N LEU A 331 13.07 -1.77 -11.23
CA LEU A 331 13.61 -1.35 -12.53
C LEU A 331 14.45 -2.50 -13.10
N SER A 332 14.07 -2.98 -14.28
CA SER A 332 14.95 -3.82 -15.10
C SER A 332 15.97 -2.96 -15.86
N ASP A 333 17.06 -3.55 -16.31
CA ASP A 333 18.10 -2.81 -17.03
C ASP A 333 17.55 -2.20 -18.33
N ASP A 334 16.70 -2.93 -19.06
CA ASP A 334 16.04 -2.41 -20.28
C ASP A 334 15.17 -1.18 -20.01
N VAL A 335 14.45 -1.16 -18.88
CA VAL A 335 13.63 -0.01 -18.46
C VAL A 335 14.52 1.18 -18.11
N ILE A 336 15.67 0.94 -17.50
CA ILE A 336 16.65 1.97 -17.14
C ILE A 336 17.17 2.68 -18.41
N ASP A 337 17.54 1.93 -19.42
CA ASP A 337 18.05 2.47 -20.67
C ASP A 337 17.01 3.37 -21.35
N VAL A 338 15.76 2.91 -21.46
CA VAL A 338 14.65 3.72 -22.01
C VAL A 338 14.41 4.99 -21.17
N LEU A 339 14.49 4.91 -19.85
CA LEU A 339 14.30 6.08 -18.98
C LEU A 339 15.42 7.10 -19.15
N PHE A 340 16.67 6.66 -19.31
CA PHE A 340 17.78 7.58 -19.58
C PHE A 340 17.73 8.16 -21.00
N ASP A 341 17.23 7.42 -22.00
CA ASP A 341 16.99 7.96 -23.35
C ASP A 341 15.93 9.07 -23.33
N LEU A 342 14.88 8.94 -22.50
CA LEU A 342 13.82 9.93 -22.37
C LEU A 342 14.21 11.13 -21.50
N PHE A 343 14.74 10.86 -20.30
CA PHE A 343 14.93 11.83 -19.24
C PHE A 343 16.39 12.06 -18.84
N GLY A 344 17.31 11.34 -19.42
CA GLY A 344 18.73 11.50 -19.15
C GLY A 344 19.26 12.88 -19.51
N SER A 345 20.37 13.27 -18.91
CA SER A 345 21.08 14.51 -19.19
C SER A 345 22.38 14.24 -19.93
N GLU A 346 22.73 15.15 -20.82
CA GLU A 346 24.04 15.17 -21.47
C GLU A 346 25.20 15.44 -20.50
N SER A 347 24.91 16.16 -19.40
CA SER A 347 25.90 16.49 -18.37
C SER A 347 26.27 15.29 -17.51
N GLY A 348 25.36 14.34 -17.32
CA GLY A 348 25.64 13.10 -16.62
C GLY A 348 24.37 12.40 -16.08
N ASN A 349 24.48 11.08 -16.03
CA ASN A 349 23.46 10.20 -15.50
C ASN A 349 24.06 9.31 -14.41
N ALA A 350 23.36 9.20 -13.29
CA ALA A 350 23.76 8.35 -12.18
C ALA A 350 22.61 7.41 -11.78
N LYS A 351 22.94 6.25 -11.22
CA LYS A 351 21.96 5.31 -10.71
C LYS A 351 22.31 4.88 -9.29
N PHE A 352 21.31 4.92 -8.43
CA PHE A 352 21.31 4.30 -7.11
C PHE A 352 20.28 3.18 -7.10
N ARG A 353 20.71 1.95 -6.90
CA ARG A 353 19.84 0.78 -6.98
C ARG A 353 19.97 -0.07 -5.72
N CYS A 354 18.85 -0.30 -5.07
CA CYS A 354 18.72 -1.25 -3.98
C CYS A 354 17.75 -2.36 -4.39
N ASP A 355 18.29 -3.50 -4.76
CA ASP A 355 17.53 -4.68 -5.22
C ASP A 355 17.18 -5.64 -4.08
N ALA A 356 17.11 -5.14 -2.86
CA ALA A 356 16.75 -5.96 -1.71
C ALA A 356 15.26 -6.33 -1.75
N LEU A 357 14.97 -7.61 -1.65
CA LEU A 357 13.62 -8.08 -1.33
C LEU A 357 13.27 -7.67 0.11
N ARG A 358 12.04 -7.26 0.31
CA ARG A 358 11.50 -7.06 1.66
C ARG A 358 11.58 -8.37 2.43
N LYS A 359 12.06 -8.31 3.66
CA LYS A 359 12.21 -9.49 4.52
C LYS A 359 10.91 -9.89 5.23
N GLU A 360 9.97 -8.93 5.39
CA GLU A 360 8.72 -9.15 6.09
C GLU A 360 7.75 -10.08 5.34
N PRO A 361 7.57 -9.98 3.99
CA PRO A 361 6.76 -10.93 3.25
C PRO A 361 7.50 -12.27 3.08
N ARG A 362 6.74 -13.36 3.18
CA ARG A 362 7.21 -14.70 2.79
C ARG A 362 6.81 -14.93 1.35
N TYR A 363 7.81 -15.16 0.52
CA TYR A 363 7.62 -15.38 -0.91
C TYR A 363 7.59 -16.88 -1.19
N MET A 364 6.57 -17.32 -1.94
CA MET A 364 6.42 -18.70 -2.38
C MET A 364 6.08 -18.74 -3.86
N ILE A 365 6.69 -19.67 -4.58
CA ILE A 365 6.38 -19.98 -5.97
C ILE A 365 5.74 -21.36 -5.99
N CYS A 366 4.52 -21.46 -6.53
CA CYS A 366 3.79 -22.72 -6.65
C CYS A 366 3.78 -23.17 -8.11
N GLU A 367 4.21 -24.38 -8.36
CA GLU A 367 4.17 -24.97 -9.71
C GLU A 367 2.73 -25.34 -10.10
N ASN A 368 2.39 -25.07 -11.33
CA ASN A 368 1.08 -25.38 -11.92
C ASN A 368 1.26 -26.19 -13.21
N HIS A 369 0.57 -27.32 -13.28
CA HIS A 369 0.62 -28.21 -14.44
C HIS A 369 -0.53 -28.00 -15.44
N SER A 370 -1.62 -27.35 -15.00
CA SER A 370 -2.76 -27.00 -15.85
C SER A 370 -3.55 -25.82 -15.28
N TYR A 371 -4.40 -25.23 -16.12
CA TYR A 371 -5.27 -24.12 -15.70
C TYR A 371 -6.26 -24.55 -14.59
N GLU A 372 -6.86 -25.74 -14.71
CA GLU A 372 -7.78 -26.27 -13.70
C GLU A 372 -7.07 -26.60 -12.37
N HIS A 373 -5.81 -27.03 -12.44
CA HIS A 373 -5.01 -27.26 -11.24
C HIS A 373 -4.74 -25.95 -10.51
N ARG A 374 -4.38 -24.89 -11.26
CA ARG A 374 -4.19 -23.55 -10.70
C ARG A 374 -5.44 -23.03 -10.01
N GLU A 375 -6.61 -23.15 -10.65
CA GLU A 375 -7.88 -22.70 -10.07
C GLU A 375 -8.17 -23.41 -8.74
N ARG A 376 -8.00 -24.72 -8.68
CA ARG A 376 -8.18 -25.48 -7.43
C ARG A 376 -7.22 -25.04 -6.34
N GLN A 377 -5.95 -24.84 -6.68
CA GLN A 377 -4.95 -24.33 -5.73
C GLN A 377 -5.34 -22.94 -5.19
N ILE A 378 -5.77 -22.01 -6.04
CA ILE A 378 -6.17 -20.67 -5.62
C ILE A 378 -7.40 -20.72 -4.72
N VAL A 379 -8.41 -21.54 -5.03
CA VAL A 379 -9.56 -21.75 -4.16
C VAL A 379 -9.13 -22.30 -2.80
N GLU A 380 -8.22 -23.27 -2.77
CA GLU A 380 -7.67 -23.82 -1.53
C GLU A 380 -6.87 -22.76 -0.74
N MET A 381 -6.04 -21.94 -1.41
CA MET A 381 -5.32 -20.83 -0.80
C MET A 381 -6.29 -19.80 -0.20
N VAL A 382 -7.34 -19.42 -0.91
CA VAL A 382 -8.36 -18.51 -0.39
C VAL A 382 -9.04 -19.07 0.85
N LYS A 383 -9.25 -20.39 0.95
CA LYS A 383 -9.85 -21.01 2.14
C LYS A 383 -8.91 -21.11 3.34
N LEU A 384 -7.63 -21.34 3.10
CA LEU A 384 -6.70 -21.74 4.16
C LEU A 384 -5.68 -20.67 4.56
N LEU A 385 -5.36 -19.69 3.69
CA LEU A 385 -4.40 -18.63 4.01
C LEU A 385 -5.03 -17.47 4.80
N PRO A 386 -4.22 -16.70 5.57
CA PRO A 386 -4.70 -15.59 6.40
C PRO A 386 -5.35 -14.46 5.59
N LYS A 387 -6.34 -13.80 6.19
CA LYS A 387 -7.04 -12.63 5.62
C LYS A 387 -6.71 -11.35 6.41
N PRO A 388 -6.89 -10.19 5.78
CA PRO A 388 -7.38 -9.91 4.42
C PRO A 388 -6.46 -10.45 3.32
N LEU A 389 -7.08 -10.97 2.23
CA LEU A 389 -6.39 -11.64 1.13
C LEU A 389 -6.72 -10.99 -0.21
N ILE A 390 -5.71 -10.78 -1.05
CA ILE A 390 -5.88 -10.27 -2.41
C ILE A 390 -5.43 -11.35 -3.40
N VAL A 391 -6.28 -11.62 -4.41
CA VAL A 391 -5.91 -12.41 -5.58
C VAL A 391 -5.72 -11.46 -6.76
N TYR A 392 -4.49 -11.30 -7.22
CA TYR A 392 -4.22 -10.53 -8.43
C TYR A 392 -4.36 -11.42 -9.67
N VAL A 393 -5.09 -10.90 -10.65
CA VAL A 393 -5.31 -11.52 -11.96
C VAL A 393 -4.95 -10.52 -13.06
N ILE A 394 -4.62 -11.04 -14.25
CA ILE A 394 -4.23 -10.20 -15.39
C ILE A 394 -5.46 -9.51 -16.00
N GLU A 395 -6.56 -10.26 -16.18
CA GLU A 395 -7.74 -9.79 -16.92
C GLU A 395 -9.01 -9.73 -16.06
N PRO A 396 -9.90 -8.74 -16.31
CA PRO A 396 -11.22 -8.66 -15.64
C PRO A 396 -12.10 -9.90 -15.83
N SER A 397 -11.99 -10.58 -16.96
CA SER A 397 -12.69 -11.83 -17.25
C SER A 397 -12.33 -12.94 -16.27
N VAL A 398 -11.05 -13.07 -15.94
CA VAL A 398 -10.52 -14.03 -14.97
C VAL A 398 -11.00 -13.69 -13.56
N ALA A 399 -11.08 -12.41 -13.20
CA ALA A 399 -11.64 -11.98 -11.90
C ALA A 399 -13.10 -12.44 -11.74
N LYS A 400 -13.92 -12.26 -12.78
CA LYS A 400 -15.33 -12.71 -12.78
C LYS A 400 -15.45 -14.23 -12.63
N ARG A 401 -14.52 -14.99 -13.21
CA ARG A 401 -14.48 -16.46 -13.11
C ARG A 401 -14.16 -16.89 -11.67
N TYR A 402 -13.17 -16.31 -11.02
CA TYR A 402 -12.84 -16.64 -9.62
C TYR A 402 -13.97 -16.27 -8.66
N ILE A 403 -14.66 -15.13 -8.86
CA ILE A 403 -15.87 -14.81 -8.08
C ILE A 403 -16.91 -15.92 -8.16
N LYS A 404 -17.15 -16.45 -9.37
CA LYS A 404 -18.12 -17.52 -9.57
C LYS A 404 -17.70 -18.78 -8.83
N LEU A 405 -16.46 -19.23 -9.00
CA LEU A 405 -15.90 -20.40 -8.31
C LEU A 405 -16.02 -20.28 -6.78
N LEU A 406 -15.64 -19.13 -6.22
CA LEU A 406 -15.69 -18.92 -4.77
C LEU A 406 -17.13 -18.86 -4.24
N LYS A 407 -18.09 -18.36 -5.05
CA LYS A 407 -19.52 -18.41 -4.72
C LYS A 407 -20.08 -19.83 -4.71
N GLU A 408 -19.63 -20.68 -5.62
CA GLU A 408 -19.97 -22.12 -5.64
C GLU A 408 -19.43 -22.85 -4.44
N GLU A 409 -18.29 -22.41 -3.89
CA GLU A 409 -17.70 -22.88 -2.63
C GLU A 409 -18.34 -22.29 -1.36
N GLY A 410 -19.48 -21.59 -1.50
CA GLY A 410 -20.26 -21.05 -0.37
C GLY A 410 -19.77 -19.71 0.16
N LEU A 411 -18.84 -19.01 -0.55
CA LEU A 411 -18.37 -17.69 -0.19
C LEU A 411 -19.19 -16.60 -0.88
N SER A 412 -19.59 -15.56 -0.16
CA SER A 412 -20.37 -14.45 -0.71
C SER A 412 -19.71 -13.08 -0.48
N ASN A 413 -18.83 -12.99 0.51
CA ASN A 413 -18.17 -11.74 0.88
C ASN A 413 -16.83 -11.55 0.14
N VAL A 414 -16.88 -11.76 -1.18
CA VAL A 414 -15.76 -11.64 -2.12
C VAL A 414 -16.09 -10.58 -3.15
N PHE A 415 -15.19 -9.62 -3.33
CA PHE A 415 -15.39 -8.48 -4.23
C PHE A 415 -14.33 -8.40 -5.32
N THR A 416 -14.65 -7.70 -6.40
CA THR A 416 -13.70 -7.45 -7.49
C THR A 416 -13.41 -5.96 -7.63
N TYR A 417 -12.12 -5.66 -7.94
CA TYR A 417 -11.69 -4.35 -8.35
C TYR A 417 -10.84 -4.45 -9.61
N THR A 418 -11.38 -3.96 -10.72
CA THR A 418 -10.73 -4.05 -12.04
C THR A 418 -10.82 -2.74 -12.79
N GLY A 419 -10.21 -2.67 -13.98
CA GLY A 419 -10.37 -1.53 -14.87
C GLY A 419 -11.82 -1.23 -15.25
N ASP A 420 -12.71 -2.25 -15.28
CA ASP A 420 -14.14 -2.11 -15.60
C ASP A 420 -14.97 -1.56 -14.43
N THR A 421 -14.42 -1.50 -13.20
CA THR A 421 -15.15 -1.00 -12.02
C THR A 421 -15.39 0.50 -12.15
N LYS A 422 -16.65 0.94 -12.00
CA LYS A 422 -17.04 2.35 -12.14
C LYS A 422 -16.48 3.21 -10.99
N ASP A 423 -16.19 4.48 -11.25
CA ASP A 423 -15.51 5.36 -10.28
C ASP A 423 -16.24 5.45 -8.92
N LYS A 424 -17.57 5.63 -8.92
CA LYS A 424 -18.35 5.65 -7.66
C LYS A 424 -18.30 4.34 -6.87
N GLU A 425 -18.22 3.23 -7.58
CA GLU A 425 -18.11 1.90 -6.99
C GLU A 425 -16.68 1.65 -6.46
N ARG A 426 -15.66 2.20 -7.14
CA ARG A 426 -14.27 2.15 -6.68
C ARG A 426 -14.10 2.78 -5.32
N ASP A 427 -14.58 4.00 -5.14
CA ASP A 427 -14.46 4.73 -3.87
C ASP A 427 -15.13 3.96 -2.72
N LEU A 428 -16.35 3.45 -2.95
CA LEU A 428 -17.08 2.65 -1.98
C LEU A 428 -16.34 1.36 -1.61
N LEU A 429 -15.84 0.62 -2.61
CA LEU A 429 -15.09 -0.62 -2.38
C LEU A 429 -13.79 -0.36 -1.60
N LEU A 430 -13.08 0.73 -1.90
CA LEU A 430 -11.87 1.12 -1.18
C LEU A 430 -12.18 1.47 0.27
N GLU A 431 -13.25 2.20 0.53
CA GLU A 431 -13.70 2.52 1.89
C GLU A 431 -14.08 1.25 2.67
N GLN A 432 -14.89 0.39 2.09
CA GLN A 432 -15.28 -0.90 2.68
C GLN A 432 -14.08 -1.80 2.96
N TRP A 433 -13.12 -1.85 2.02
CA TRP A 433 -11.87 -2.59 2.18
C TRP A 433 -11.04 -2.06 3.35
N LYS A 434 -10.84 -0.75 3.43
CA LYS A 434 -10.12 -0.09 4.53
C LYS A 434 -10.79 -0.37 5.88
N ASN A 435 -12.12 -0.40 5.92
CA ASN A 435 -12.92 -0.65 7.13
C ASN A 435 -13.07 -2.13 7.48
N ASN A 436 -12.38 -3.06 6.80
CA ASN A 436 -12.48 -4.50 7.00
C ASN A 436 -13.93 -5.03 6.87
N GLU A 437 -14.71 -4.51 5.92
CA GLU A 437 -16.08 -4.98 5.72
C GLU A 437 -16.13 -6.31 4.99
N PHE A 438 -15.10 -6.61 4.21
CA PHE A 438 -14.89 -7.91 3.57
C PHE A 438 -13.41 -8.31 3.61
N ASP A 439 -13.15 -9.60 3.37
CA ASP A 439 -11.86 -10.22 3.66
C ASP A 439 -11.10 -10.68 2.40
N ILE A 440 -11.79 -10.73 1.24
CA ILE A 440 -11.21 -11.22 -0.01
C ILE A 440 -11.48 -10.22 -1.14
N MET A 441 -10.41 -9.76 -1.79
CA MET A 441 -10.43 -8.94 -2.99
C MET A 441 -9.83 -9.71 -4.16
N ILE A 442 -10.52 -9.75 -5.30
CA ILE A 442 -9.94 -10.21 -6.56
C ILE A 442 -9.72 -8.99 -7.44
N ALA A 443 -8.50 -8.74 -7.87
CA ALA A 443 -8.13 -7.48 -8.47
C ALA A 443 -7.23 -7.64 -9.71
N THR A 444 -7.31 -6.67 -10.61
CA THR A 444 -6.25 -6.45 -11.61
C THR A 444 -5.27 -5.39 -11.11
N SER A 445 -4.22 -5.08 -11.88
CA SER A 445 -3.26 -4.01 -11.58
C SER A 445 -3.90 -2.64 -11.31
N ALA A 446 -5.15 -2.42 -11.73
CA ALA A 446 -5.92 -1.22 -11.38
C ALA A 446 -6.12 -1.03 -9.86
N PHE A 447 -6.00 -2.10 -9.06
CA PHE A 447 -6.06 -2.09 -7.59
C PHE A 447 -4.65 -2.07 -6.99
N GLY A 448 -3.75 -1.33 -7.43
CA GLY A 448 -2.38 -1.32 -6.88
C GLY A 448 -1.91 0.08 -6.54
N MET A 449 -2.38 1.06 -7.29
CA MET A 449 -1.93 2.44 -7.15
C MET A 449 -2.84 3.21 -6.19
N GLY A 450 -2.26 3.72 -5.10
CA GLY A 450 -2.97 4.56 -4.13
C GLY A 450 -3.87 3.82 -3.13
N VAL A 451 -3.71 2.51 -2.98
CA VAL A 451 -4.43 1.73 -1.97
C VAL A 451 -3.51 1.43 -0.80
N ASP A 452 -3.69 2.16 0.29
CA ASP A 452 -2.99 1.87 1.54
C ASP A 452 -3.90 1.09 2.50
N LYS A 453 -3.45 -0.12 2.87
CA LYS A 453 -4.08 -0.97 3.89
C LYS A 453 -3.00 -1.78 4.60
N SER A 454 -2.75 -1.42 5.84
CA SER A 454 -1.64 -1.95 6.65
C SER A 454 -1.80 -3.41 7.08
N ASN A 455 -3.01 -3.97 7.04
CA ASN A 455 -3.29 -5.30 7.58
C ASN A 455 -3.55 -6.40 6.53
N VAL A 456 -3.17 -6.19 5.27
CA VAL A 456 -3.21 -7.27 4.25
C VAL A 456 -2.24 -8.38 4.66
N ARG A 457 -2.72 -9.62 4.70
CA ARG A 457 -1.95 -10.79 5.17
C ARG A 457 -1.46 -11.67 4.04
N THR A 458 -2.23 -11.79 2.96
CA THR A 458 -1.89 -12.67 1.85
C THR A 458 -2.13 -11.98 0.52
N ILE A 459 -1.19 -12.17 -0.40
CA ILE A 459 -1.30 -11.78 -1.80
C ILE A 459 -1.02 -13.03 -2.64
N VAL A 460 -1.93 -13.35 -3.55
CA VAL A 460 -1.81 -14.46 -4.51
C VAL A 460 -1.80 -13.87 -5.91
N HIS A 461 -0.79 -14.19 -6.70
CA HIS A 461 -0.77 -13.90 -8.14
C HIS A 461 -1.23 -15.14 -8.90
N ALA A 462 -2.35 -15.01 -9.64
CA ALA A 462 -3.04 -16.09 -10.33
C ALA A 462 -2.62 -16.22 -11.79
#